data_4be6979f5dd450385fc9e57d44e2e49e
#
_entry.id   4be6979f5dd450385fc9e57d44e2e49e
#
_cell.length_a   1.000
_cell.length_b   1.000
_cell.length_c   1.000
_cell.angle_alpha   90.00
_cell.angle_beta   90.00
_cell.angle_gamma   90.00
#
_symmetry.space_group_name_H-M   'P 1'
#
loop_
_entity.id
_entity.type
_entity.pdbx_description
1 polymer ?
#
loop_
_entity_poly.entity_id
_entity_poly.type
_entity_poly.pdbx_seq_one_letter_code
_entity_poly.pdbx_strand_id
1 'polypeptide(L)' 'MRFHKDSKKDLDSWIGKSVKVLLNAEAFYKGILLEEQKNGLLIESNKKMIYVPYESVLSIEEL' A
#
# COMPACT_ATOMS: atom_id res chain seq x y z
N MET A 1 11.22 7.03 2.99
CA MET A 1 11.32 7.01 1.52
C MET A 1 9.96 7.26 0.91
N ARG A 2 9.90 8.12 -0.10
CA ARG A 2 8.62 8.44 -0.71
C ARG A 2 8.24 7.41 -1.76
N PHE A 3 6.97 7.03 -1.78
CA PHE A 3 6.47 6.11 -2.78
C PHE A 3 6.40 6.77 -4.16
N HIS A 4 6.80 6.03 -5.20
CA HIS A 4 6.74 6.50 -6.58
C HIS A 4 5.98 5.47 -7.42
N LYS A 5 5.19 5.95 -8.37
CA LYS A 5 4.47 5.07 -9.29
C LYS A 5 5.42 4.18 -10.08
N ASP A 6 6.63 4.66 -10.28
CA ASP A 6 7.62 3.90 -11.04
C ASP A 6 8.14 2.68 -10.29
N SER A 7 7.78 2.55 -9.01
CA SER A 7 8.15 1.38 -8.22
C SER A 7 7.17 0.22 -8.40
N LYS A 8 6.45 0.21 -9.49
CA LYS A 8 5.41 -0.78 -9.76
C LYS A 8 5.88 -2.22 -9.62
N LYS A 9 7.08 -2.49 -10.08
CA LYS A 9 7.62 -3.86 -10.02
C LYS A 9 7.79 -4.34 -8.58
N ASP A 10 8.17 -3.43 -7.70
CA ASP A 10 8.35 -3.78 -6.30
C ASP A 10 7.00 -4.08 -5.64
N LEU A 11 5.97 -3.32 -6.03
CA LEU A 11 4.63 -3.56 -5.50
C LEU A 11 4.09 -4.91 -5.93
N ASP A 12 4.34 -5.29 -7.17
CA ASP A 12 3.90 -6.59 -7.66
C ASP A 12 4.46 -7.73 -6.83
N SER A 13 5.70 -7.59 -6.38
CA SER A 13 6.35 -8.63 -5.57
C SER A 13 5.77 -8.69 -4.16
N TRP A 14 5.05 -7.67 -3.73
CA TRP A 14 4.48 -7.61 -2.40
C TRP A 14 3.02 -8.06 -2.33
N ILE A 15 2.41 -8.35 -3.45
CA ILE A 15 1.02 -8.84 -3.46
C ILE A 15 0.94 -10.13 -2.69
N GLY A 16 0.00 -10.21 -1.76
CA GLY A 16 -0.16 -11.33 -0.86
C GLY A 16 0.68 -11.24 0.41
N LYS A 17 1.51 -10.22 0.53
CA LYS A 17 2.37 -10.06 1.69
C LYS A 17 1.87 -8.93 2.59
N SER A 18 2.30 -8.99 3.85
CA SER A 18 1.95 -7.94 4.81
C SER A 18 2.73 -6.68 4.53
N VAL A 19 2.03 -5.57 4.47
CA VAL A 19 2.66 -4.27 4.21
C VAL A 19 2.14 -3.23 5.19
N LYS A 20 2.92 -2.16 5.31
CA LYS A 20 2.52 -0.99 6.07
C LYS A 20 2.50 0.18 5.10
N VAL A 21 1.34 0.80 4.96
CA VAL A 21 1.16 1.93 4.06
C VAL A 21 1.06 3.20 4.90
N LEU A 22 2.05 4.06 4.77
CA LEU A 22 2.09 5.30 5.52
C LEU A 22 1.38 6.40 4.73
N LEU A 23 0.45 7.07 5.39
CA LEU A 23 -0.30 8.18 4.79
C LEU A 23 0.29 9.53 5.21
N ASN A 24 0.74 9.60 6.46
CA ASN A 24 1.45 10.75 6.98
C ASN A 24 2.14 10.32 8.28
N ALA A 25 2.72 11.26 9.01
CA ALA A 25 3.48 10.92 10.20
C ALA A 25 2.68 10.21 11.28
N GLU A 26 1.34 10.38 11.26
CA GLU A 26 0.51 9.86 12.33
C GLU A 26 -0.51 8.82 11.86
N ALA A 27 -0.65 8.63 10.55
CA ALA A 27 -1.67 7.74 10.02
C ALA A 27 -1.05 6.70 9.10
N PHE A 28 -1.43 5.46 9.30
CA PHE A 28 -0.98 4.38 8.45
C PHE A 28 -1.99 3.23 8.46
N TYR A 29 -1.88 2.37 7.46
CA TYR A 29 -2.60 1.11 7.44
C TYR A 29 -1.62 -0.03 7.44
N LYS A 30 -1.93 -1.08 8.19
CA LYS A 30 -1.20 -2.35 8.13
C LYS A 30 -2.15 -3.40 7.61
N GLY A 31 -1.71 -4.18 6.65
CA GLY A 31 -2.56 -5.21 6.12
C GLY A 31 -1.86 -5.97 5.02
N ILE A 32 -2.63 -6.77 4.30
CA ILE A 32 -2.11 -7.56 3.20
C ILE A 32 -2.41 -6.83 1.91
N LEU A 33 -1.39 -6.67 1.08
CA LEU A 33 -1.58 -6.05 -0.23
C LEU A 33 -2.31 -7.05 -1.12
N LEU A 34 -3.53 -6.70 -1.51
CA LEU A 34 -4.36 -7.58 -2.32
C LEU A 34 -4.16 -7.34 -3.81
N GLU A 35 -4.13 -6.08 -4.19
CA GLU A 35 -4.13 -5.76 -5.61
C GLU A 35 -3.55 -4.38 -5.83
N GLU A 36 -2.84 -4.24 -6.93
CA GLU A 36 -2.34 -2.95 -7.38
C GLU A 36 -3.26 -2.49 -8.51
N GLN A 37 -3.85 -1.31 -8.34
CA GLN A 37 -4.75 -0.76 -9.33
C GLN A 37 -4.14 0.47 -9.99
N LYS A 38 -4.80 0.98 -11.03
CA LYS A 38 -4.25 2.08 -11.80
C LYS A 38 -3.93 3.30 -10.95
N ASN A 39 -4.82 3.65 -10.05
CA ASN A 39 -4.69 4.88 -9.27
C ASN A 39 -4.51 4.64 -7.78
N GLY A 40 -4.32 3.41 -7.36
CA GLY A 40 -4.18 3.14 -5.94
C GLY A 40 -3.96 1.68 -5.64
N LEU A 41 -4.01 1.38 -4.34
CA LEU A 41 -3.78 0.04 -3.81
C LEU A 41 -5.02 -0.46 -3.12
N LEU A 42 -5.23 -1.76 -3.19
CA LEU A 42 -6.26 -2.43 -2.42
C LEU A 42 -5.58 -3.28 -1.37
N ILE A 43 -5.88 -3.00 -0.11
CA ILE A 43 -5.30 -3.77 1.00
C ILE A 43 -6.42 -4.33 1.86
N GLU A 44 -6.11 -5.43 2.53
CA GLU A 44 -7.02 -6.03 3.50
C GLU A 44 -6.47 -5.76 4.90
N SER A 45 -7.29 -5.10 5.72
CA SER A 45 -6.92 -4.78 7.09
C SER A 45 -8.11 -5.06 7.98
N ASN A 46 -7.92 -5.88 9.02
CA ASN A 46 -9.00 -6.26 9.93
C ASN A 46 -10.20 -6.84 9.20
N LYS A 47 -9.95 -7.68 8.20
CA LYS A 47 -10.99 -8.34 7.41
C LYS A 47 -11.81 -7.36 6.57
N LYS A 48 -11.31 -6.16 6.36
CA LYS A 48 -11.96 -5.17 5.51
C LYS A 48 -11.05 -4.82 4.35
N MET A 49 -11.64 -4.58 3.20
CA MET A 49 -10.88 -4.14 2.03
C MET A 49 -10.84 -2.62 2.01
N ILE A 50 -9.65 -2.07 1.88
CA ILE A 50 -9.44 -0.63 1.90
C ILE A 50 -8.72 -0.23 0.62
N TYR A 51 -9.28 0.75 -0.09
CA TYR A 51 -8.64 1.32 -1.26
C TYR A 51 -7.88 2.57 -0.85
N VAL A 52 -6.60 2.61 -1.19
CA VAL A 52 -5.74 3.74 -0.85
C VAL A 52 -5.21 4.36 -2.14
N PRO A 53 -5.66 5.56 -2.49
CA PRO A 53 -5.15 6.24 -3.70
C PRO A 53 -3.66 6.51 -3.56
N TYR A 54 -2.92 6.37 -4.67
CA TYR A 54 -1.48 6.62 -4.65
C TYR A 54 -1.15 8.02 -4.16
N GLU A 55 -1.96 8.99 -4.48
CA GLU A 55 -1.70 10.37 -4.08
C GLU A 55 -1.76 10.56 -2.56
N SER A 56 -2.39 9.62 -1.86
CA SER A 56 -2.47 9.67 -0.41
C SER A 56 -1.35 8.87 0.25
N VAL A 57 -0.53 8.18 -0.52
CA VAL A 57 0.51 7.29 0.01
C VAL A 57 1.81 8.06 0.17
N LEU A 58 2.32 8.11 1.39
CA LEU A 58 3.63 8.69 1.64
C LEU A 58 4.73 7.67 1.38
N SER A 59 4.54 6.45 1.87
CA SER A 59 5.49 5.37 1.63
C SER A 59 4.82 4.03 1.92
N ILE A 60 5.44 2.96 1.41
CA ILE A 60 4.99 1.60 1.63
C ILE A 60 6.19 0.78 2.08
N GLU A 61 6.00 -0.05 3.10
CA GLU A 61 7.04 -0.91 3.62
C GLU A 61 6.53 -2.34 3.68
N GLU A 62 7.39 -3.29 3.40
CA GLU A 62 7.08 -4.68 3.63
C GLU A 62 7.33 -5.00 5.11
N LEU A 63 6.38 -5.66 5.74
CA LEU A 63 6.51 -6.03 7.14
C LEU A 63 7.22 -7.36 7.33
#